data_f098512741bbedc466641843d69ce333
#
_entry.id   f098512741bbedc466641843d69ce333
#
_cell.length_a   1.000
_cell.length_b   1.000
_cell.length_c   1.000
_cell.angle_alpha   90.00
_cell.angle_beta   90.00
_cell.angle_gamma   90.00
#
_symmetry.space_group_name_H-M   'P 1'
#
loop_
_entity.id
_entity.type
_entity.pdbx_description
1 polymer ?
#
loop_
_entity_poly.entity_id
_entity_poly.type
_entity_poly.pdbx_seq_one_letter_code
_entity_poly.pdbx_strand_id
1 'polypeptide(L)'
;MTRGAEALDARLPLGEAARAVVRKVFPDHWSFLLGELALYSFVVLLLTGTYLALFFDPSMSETAYRGSYGPLRGVLMSQAYLSTLEISFDVRGGLLIRQIHHWAALLFLAAIGAHLMRVFLTGAFRRPRELNWLVGVTLFVLALVEGFAGYSLPDDLLSGTGLRIAQGIMLSVPVVGTYLSLLVFGGEYPGDDIVPRLYPVHILLVPGLMLGLITVHVLLVFALKHTQWPGPGRTGRNVVGLPFFPQYVAKSGGLFLVVFGVLAALGALAQINPIWTYGPYRADVVSTGAQPDWYVGFLEGALRLMPGVETRLWGHTIMWNPLLTAVLLPGVLFAALYAYPFFERWITPGAGERHLCDRPRDRPVRTALGVAALSCYAVLLLAGAQDVLAFVFDVPLPALTWVLRAGFFVVPAGVFWLTRRVCLALQSREVHLLAAGEASGMVRQRADGGFQPEHRALAPRERYAVLVRERPRPLAYEDTAGAGTGAGAGAGAGAGRLRTGVAGVRVAVSRWYYRDRVPYPYPASAQERRKVADVTGGPDRREGPGRR
;
A
#
# COMPACT_ATOMS: atom_id res chain seq x y z
N MET A 1 21.21 -15.82 -36.15
CA MET A 1 21.79 -15.98 -34.76
C MET A 1 23.23 -16.39 -34.91
N THR A 2 24.14 -15.88 -34.10
CA THR A 2 25.55 -16.27 -34.16
C THR A 2 25.73 -17.67 -33.55
N ARG A 3 26.71 -18.46 -34.03
CA ARG A 3 27.04 -19.83 -33.52
C ARG A 3 27.15 -19.88 -31.98
N GLY A 4 27.58 -18.79 -31.33
CA GLY A 4 27.63 -18.67 -29.87
C GLY A 4 26.26 -18.62 -29.22
N ALA A 5 25.27 -17.97 -29.81
CA ALA A 5 23.90 -17.90 -29.31
C ALA A 5 23.18 -19.27 -29.42
N GLU A 6 23.46 -20.02 -30.49
CA GLU A 6 22.94 -21.38 -30.67
C GLU A 6 23.55 -22.38 -29.69
N ALA A 7 24.85 -22.27 -29.41
CA ALA A 7 25.53 -23.10 -28.42
C ALA A 7 25.07 -22.79 -26.97
N LEU A 8 24.73 -21.53 -26.68
CA LEU A 8 24.20 -21.12 -25.40
C LEU A 8 22.74 -21.59 -25.23
N ASP A 9 21.92 -21.47 -26.28
CA ASP A 9 20.51 -21.90 -26.27
C ASP A 9 20.37 -23.44 -26.19
N ALA A 10 21.34 -24.18 -26.73
CA ALA A 10 21.41 -25.63 -26.62
C ALA A 10 21.72 -26.12 -25.18
N ARG A 11 22.42 -25.31 -24.37
CA ARG A 11 22.78 -25.61 -22.97
C ARG A 11 21.77 -25.07 -21.96
N LEU A 12 21.23 -23.90 -22.27
CA LEU A 12 20.22 -23.20 -21.44
C LEU A 12 19.10 -22.81 -22.41
N PRO A 13 17.87 -23.35 -22.30
CA PRO A 13 16.77 -23.10 -23.23
C PRO A 13 16.25 -21.64 -23.14
N LEU A 14 17.19 -20.66 -23.33
CA LEU A 14 16.94 -19.24 -23.18
C LEU A 14 15.99 -18.71 -24.26
N GLY A 15 16.07 -19.26 -25.48
CA GLY A 15 15.18 -18.88 -26.57
C GLY A 15 13.73 -19.31 -26.33
N GLU A 16 13.52 -20.44 -25.67
CA GLU A 16 12.19 -20.90 -25.30
C GLU A 16 11.62 -20.07 -24.14
N ALA A 17 12.42 -19.84 -23.10
CA ALA A 17 12.06 -18.96 -21.98
C ALA A 17 11.76 -17.52 -22.46
N ALA A 18 12.59 -16.95 -23.32
CA ALA A 18 12.39 -15.64 -23.91
C ALA A 18 11.10 -15.57 -24.73
N ARG A 19 10.81 -16.59 -25.56
CA ARG A 19 9.55 -16.67 -26.31
C ARG A 19 8.33 -16.76 -25.40
N ALA A 20 8.42 -17.50 -24.30
CA ALA A 20 7.35 -17.59 -23.31
C ALA A 20 7.06 -16.23 -22.64
N VAL A 21 8.11 -15.47 -22.30
CA VAL A 21 7.98 -14.12 -21.74
C VAL A 21 7.40 -13.15 -22.76
N VAL A 22 7.94 -13.11 -23.97
CA VAL A 22 7.51 -12.19 -25.06
C VAL A 22 6.04 -12.38 -25.43
N ARG A 23 5.54 -13.62 -25.38
CA ARG A 23 4.15 -13.98 -25.72
C ARG A 23 3.18 -13.82 -24.54
N LYS A 24 3.66 -13.51 -23.34
CA LYS A 24 2.79 -13.37 -22.16
C LYS A 24 1.82 -12.22 -22.36
N VAL A 25 0.58 -12.41 -21.90
CA VAL A 25 -0.49 -11.41 -21.99
C VAL A 25 -0.65 -10.71 -20.65
N PHE A 26 -0.72 -9.37 -20.68
CA PHE A 26 -0.94 -8.52 -19.52
C PHE A 26 -2.30 -7.85 -19.62
N PRO A 27 -3.13 -7.88 -18.56
CA PRO A 27 -4.41 -7.19 -18.54
C PRO A 27 -4.23 -5.68 -18.71
N ASP A 28 -4.98 -5.10 -19.63
CA ASP A 28 -4.94 -3.66 -19.88
C ASP A 28 -5.97 -2.91 -19.04
N HIS A 29 -5.51 -2.28 -17.95
CA HIS A 29 -6.31 -1.38 -17.12
C HIS A 29 -5.38 -0.49 -16.29
N TRP A 30 -5.69 0.80 -16.20
CA TRP A 30 -4.86 1.81 -15.53
C TRP A 30 -4.45 1.43 -14.09
N SER A 31 -5.33 0.76 -13.33
CA SER A 31 -5.04 0.39 -11.94
C SER A 31 -3.94 -0.66 -11.77
N PHE A 32 -3.53 -1.33 -12.86
CA PHE A 32 -2.39 -2.24 -12.83
C PHE A 32 -1.07 -1.49 -12.94
N LEU A 33 -1.07 -0.26 -13.50
CA LEU A 33 0.12 0.58 -13.65
C LEU A 33 0.64 1.16 -12.33
N LEU A 34 -0.13 1.11 -11.22
CA LEU A 34 0.32 1.62 -9.92
C LEU A 34 1.61 0.94 -9.42
N GLY A 35 1.77 -0.37 -9.67
CA GLY A 35 3.02 -1.08 -9.35
C GLY A 35 4.20 -0.64 -10.23
N GLU A 36 3.94 -0.32 -11.51
CA GLU A 36 4.96 0.21 -12.42
C GLU A 36 5.36 1.63 -12.05
N LEU A 37 4.41 2.46 -11.62
CA LEU A 37 4.69 3.80 -11.10
C LEU A 37 5.68 3.74 -9.92
N ALA A 38 5.46 2.80 -8.98
CA ALA A 38 6.40 2.57 -7.89
C ALA A 38 7.76 2.08 -8.41
N LEU A 39 7.79 1.09 -9.31
CA LEU A 39 9.02 0.56 -9.88
C LEU A 39 9.85 1.65 -10.57
N TYR A 40 9.22 2.50 -11.37
CA TYR A 40 9.92 3.56 -12.11
C TYR A 40 10.42 4.68 -11.19
N SER A 41 9.66 5.02 -10.15
CA SER A 41 10.15 5.92 -9.10
C SER A 41 11.38 5.35 -8.39
N PHE A 42 11.39 4.03 -8.11
CA PHE A 42 12.55 3.36 -7.53
C PHE A 42 13.77 3.36 -8.45
N VAL A 43 13.59 3.18 -9.77
CA VAL A 43 14.69 3.30 -10.74
C VAL A 43 15.27 4.72 -10.72
N VAL A 44 14.43 5.76 -10.67
CA VAL A 44 14.88 7.15 -10.56
C VAL A 44 15.65 7.38 -9.26
N LEU A 45 15.18 6.79 -8.14
CA LEU A 45 15.88 6.85 -6.84
C LEU A 45 17.28 6.25 -6.91
N LEU A 46 17.43 5.07 -7.53
CA LEU A 46 18.73 4.43 -7.68
C LEU A 46 19.69 5.29 -8.52
N LEU A 47 19.22 5.85 -9.64
CA LEU A 47 20.06 6.69 -10.51
C LEU A 47 20.47 7.99 -9.82
N THR A 48 19.53 8.70 -9.20
CA THR A 48 19.80 9.96 -8.52
C THR A 48 20.58 9.74 -7.23
N GLY A 49 20.30 8.68 -6.45
CA GLY A 49 21.02 8.32 -5.24
C GLY A 49 22.48 7.97 -5.53
N THR A 50 22.75 7.23 -6.61
CA THR A 50 24.12 6.93 -7.05
C THR A 50 24.91 8.22 -7.34
N TYR A 51 24.27 9.19 -8.01
CA TYR A 51 24.90 10.49 -8.23
C TYR A 51 25.18 11.23 -6.92
N LEU A 52 24.21 11.32 -6.01
CA LEU A 52 24.36 12.03 -4.74
C LEU A 52 25.44 11.40 -3.84
N ALA A 53 25.55 10.08 -3.84
CA ALA A 53 26.54 9.34 -3.06
C ALA A 53 28.00 9.68 -3.44
N LEU A 54 28.25 10.24 -4.63
CA LEU A 54 29.59 10.67 -5.05
C LEU A 54 30.06 11.95 -4.35
N PHE A 55 29.14 12.72 -3.78
CA PHE A 55 29.41 14.04 -3.20
C PHE A 55 29.06 14.14 -1.71
N PHE A 56 28.33 13.19 -1.16
CA PHE A 56 27.90 13.22 0.23
C PHE A 56 28.97 12.62 1.16
N ASP A 57 29.30 13.33 2.25
CA ASP A 57 30.18 12.87 3.32
C ASP A 57 29.36 12.61 4.60
N PRO A 58 29.23 11.35 5.08
CA PRO A 58 28.42 11.01 6.24
C PRO A 58 29.08 11.35 7.59
N SER A 59 30.24 12.01 7.60
CA SER A 59 30.96 12.31 8.82
C SER A 59 30.22 13.34 9.70
N MET A 60 30.23 13.10 11.01
CA MET A 60 29.68 13.99 12.02
C MET A 60 30.75 14.97 12.60
N SER A 61 31.99 14.94 12.09
CA SER A 61 33.01 15.87 12.53
C SER A 61 32.62 17.32 12.24
N GLU A 62 32.79 18.20 13.23
CA GLU A 62 32.41 19.60 13.12
C GLU A 62 33.40 20.41 12.29
N THR A 63 32.87 21.29 11.46
CA THR A 63 33.65 22.25 10.67
C THR A 63 32.89 23.57 10.51
N ALA A 64 33.63 24.67 10.29
CA ALA A 64 33.03 25.97 10.00
C ALA A 64 32.71 26.07 8.49
N TYR A 65 31.50 26.40 8.13
CA TYR A 65 31.06 26.54 6.72
C TYR A 65 31.77 27.70 6.04
N ARG A 66 32.37 27.45 4.88
CA ARG A 66 33.07 28.44 4.04
C ARG A 66 32.54 28.51 2.60
N GLY A 67 31.49 27.77 2.30
CA GLY A 67 30.92 27.66 0.95
C GLY A 67 30.19 28.91 0.45
N SER A 68 29.50 28.77 -0.68
CA SER A 68 28.87 29.87 -1.41
C SER A 68 27.63 30.45 -0.73
N TYR A 69 26.94 29.69 0.13
CA TYR A 69 25.72 30.16 0.81
C TYR A 69 26.03 31.11 1.96
N GLY A 70 26.00 32.42 1.68
CA GLY A 70 26.41 33.49 2.61
C GLY A 70 25.80 33.44 4.02
N PRO A 71 24.50 33.19 4.20
CA PRO A 71 23.83 33.22 5.52
C PRO A 71 24.42 32.24 6.56
N LEU A 72 25.04 31.13 6.13
CA LEU A 72 25.62 30.13 7.02
C LEU A 72 27.15 30.20 7.14
N ARG A 73 27.82 31.17 6.51
CA ARG A 73 29.29 31.31 6.62
C ARG A 73 29.74 31.52 8.06
N GLY A 74 30.72 30.72 8.48
CA GLY A 74 31.27 30.74 9.84
C GLY A 74 30.45 29.93 10.86
N VAL A 75 29.30 29.40 10.50
CA VAL A 75 28.49 28.52 11.37
C VAL A 75 29.18 27.16 11.46
N LEU A 76 29.34 26.63 12.68
CA LEU A 76 29.78 25.25 12.91
C LEU A 76 28.66 24.26 12.54
N MET A 77 29.03 23.22 11.83
CA MET A 77 28.15 22.19 11.36
C MET A 77 28.87 20.86 11.13
N SER A 78 28.14 19.75 11.07
CA SER A 78 28.71 18.45 10.67
C SER A 78 29.11 18.44 9.19
N GLN A 79 30.09 17.59 8.83
CA GLN A 79 30.45 17.35 7.42
C GLN A 79 29.23 16.84 6.61
N ALA A 80 28.36 16.07 7.21
CA ALA A 80 27.11 15.60 6.57
C ALA A 80 26.23 16.78 6.14
N TYR A 81 26.01 17.76 7.01
CA TYR A 81 25.25 18.95 6.66
C TYR A 81 26.00 19.82 5.65
N LEU A 82 27.31 20.01 5.84
CA LEU A 82 28.17 20.77 4.92
C LEU A 82 28.12 20.20 3.51
N SER A 83 28.38 18.90 3.35
CA SER A 83 28.36 18.25 2.02
C SER A 83 26.97 18.33 1.35
N THR A 84 25.89 18.31 2.14
CA THR A 84 24.54 18.53 1.60
C THR A 84 24.33 19.97 1.12
N LEU A 85 24.93 20.97 1.77
CA LEU A 85 24.93 22.35 1.28
C LEU A 85 25.76 22.47 0.00
N GLU A 86 26.95 21.87 -0.06
CA GLU A 86 27.79 21.86 -1.26
C GLU A 86 27.11 21.21 -2.44
N ILE A 87 26.42 20.06 -2.24
CA ILE A 87 25.57 19.44 -3.25
C ILE A 87 24.52 20.43 -3.74
N SER A 88 23.94 21.22 -2.84
CA SER A 88 22.84 22.13 -3.19
C SER A 88 23.31 23.40 -3.91
N PHE A 89 24.51 23.93 -3.62
CA PHE A 89 24.92 25.24 -4.09
C PHE A 89 26.21 25.23 -4.95
N ASP A 90 27.08 24.25 -4.77
CA ASP A 90 28.42 24.27 -5.40
C ASP A 90 28.58 23.16 -6.46
N VAL A 91 27.85 22.04 -6.34
CA VAL A 91 27.84 20.96 -7.34
C VAL A 91 26.86 21.28 -8.48
N ARG A 92 27.35 21.23 -9.73
CA ARG A 92 26.51 21.45 -10.92
C ARG A 92 25.37 20.44 -11.01
N GLY A 93 24.13 20.92 -11.03
CA GLY A 93 22.94 20.08 -11.07
C GLY A 93 22.62 19.37 -9.74
N GLY A 94 23.45 19.54 -8.71
CA GLY A 94 23.29 18.87 -7.43
C GLY A 94 21.94 19.15 -6.76
N LEU A 95 21.54 20.43 -6.70
CA LEU A 95 20.21 20.80 -6.18
C LEU A 95 19.08 20.11 -6.95
N LEU A 96 19.12 20.13 -8.28
CA LEU A 96 18.10 19.50 -9.12
C LEU A 96 18.02 17.99 -8.84
N ILE A 97 19.15 17.30 -8.83
CA ILE A 97 19.20 15.86 -8.58
C ILE A 97 18.71 15.51 -7.17
N ARG A 98 19.10 16.31 -6.15
CA ARG A 98 18.63 16.13 -4.77
C ARG A 98 17.10 16.33 -4.68
N GLN A 99 16.56 17.35 -5.37
CA GLN A 99 15.11 17.59 -5.43
C GLN A 99 14.37 16.44 -6.15
N ILE A 100 14.88 15.96 -7.30
CA ILE A 100 14.30 14.81 -8.01
C ILE A 100 14.32 13.57 -7.10
N HIS A 101 15.41 13.33 -6.38
CA HIS A 101 15.54 12.20 -5.47
C HIS A 101 14.46 12.24 -4.37
N HIS A 102 14.29 13.38 -3.72
CA HIS A 102 13.28 13.55 -2.67
C HIS A 102 11.85 13.41 -3.22
N TRP A 103 11.52 14.06 -4.34
CA TRP A 103 10.21 13.89 -4.99
C TRP A 103 9.95 12.45 -5.43
N ALA A 104 10.98 11.76 -5.92
CA ALA A 104 10.87 10.35 -6.29
C ALA A 104 10.59 9.46 -5.06
N ALA A 105 11.17 9.75 -3.89
CA ALA A 105 10.88 9.04 -2.64
C ALA A 105 9.42 9.21 -2.21
N LEU A 106 8.90 10.45 -2.25
CA LEU A 106 7.50 10.73 -1.93
C LEU A 106 6.53 10.03 -2.89
N LEU A 107 6.81 10.09 -4.21
CA LEU A 107 5.99 9.42 -5.22
C LEU A 107 6.06 7.90 -5.10
N PHE A 108 7.24 7.34 -4.81
CA PHE A 108 7.45 5.92 -4.60
C PHE A 108 6.57 5.38 -3.47
N LEU A 109 6.61 6.01 -2.30
CA LEU A 109 5.81 5.64 -1.14
C LEU A 109 4.30 5.80 -1.40
N ALA A 110 3.89 6.88 -2.06
CA ALA A 110 2.50 7.09 -2.45
C ALA A 110 2.01 6.00 -3.43
N ALA A 111 2.84 5.66 -4.42
CA ALA A 111 2.53 4.63 -5.41
C ALA A 111 2.44 3.23 -4.78
N ILE A 112 3.35 2.86 -3.86
CA ILE A 112 3.28 1.59 -3.12
C ILE A 112 1.99 1.56 -2.28
N GLY A 113 1.68 2.63 -1.53
CA GLY A 113 0.46 2.72 -0.72
C GLY A 113 -0.81 2.57 -1.57
N ALA A 114 -0.90 3.27 -2.70
CA ALA A 114 -2.00 3.16 -3.64
C ALA A 114 -2.08 1.75 -4.28
N HIS A 115 -0.93 1.16 -4.64
CA HIS A 115 -0.85 -0.21 -5.16
C HIS A 115 -1.33 -1.23 -4.13
N LEU A 116 -0.86 -1.15 -2.90
CA LEU A 116 -1.28 -2.00 -1.79
C LEU A 116 -2.78 -1.89 -1.54
N MET A 117 -3.31 -0.67 -1.49
CA MET A 117 -4.75 -0.42 -1.32
C MET A 117 -5.57 -0.99 -2.49
N ARG A 118 -5.10 -0.83 -3.72
CA ARG A 118 -5.74 -1.44 -4.90
C ARG A 118 -5.77 -2.97 -4.79
N VAL A 119 -4.65 -3.61 -4.44
CA VAL A 119 -4.57 -5.07 -4.27
C VAL A 119 -5.52 -5.53 -3.16
N PHE A 120 -5.57 -4.80 -2.04
CA PHE A 120 -6.47 -5.07 -0.91
C PHE A 120 -7.94 -4.97 -1.33
N LEU A 121 -8.37 -3.85 -1.89
CA LEU A 121 -9.78 -3.61 -2.26
C LEU A 121 -10.30 -4.58 -3.32
N THR A 122 -9.44 -5.00 -4.25
CA THR A 122 -9.82 -5.93 -5.33
C THR A 122 -9.63 -7.40 -4.97
N GLY A 123 -9.06 -7.72 -3.80
CA GLY A 123 -8.75 -9.08 -3.39
C GLY A 123 -7.71 -9.77 -4.27
N ALA A 124 -6.82 -9.00 -4.90
CA ALA A 124 -5.77 -9.55 -5.75
C ALA A 124 -4.70 -10.33 -4.96
N PHE A 125 -4.66 -10.17 -3.63
CA PHE A 125 -3.81 -10.92 -2.70
C PHE A 125 -4.24 -12.37 -2.49
N ARG A 126 -5.46 -12.77 -2.90
CA ARG A 126 -6.01 -14.12 -2.66
C ARG A 126 -5.22 -15.17 -3.42
N ARG A 127 -5.40 -16.44 -2.99
CA ARG A 127 -4.72 -17.60 -3.58
C ARG A 127 -4.70 -17.56 -5.12
N PRO A 128 -3.53 -17.78 -5.74
CA PRO A 128 -2.25 -18.27 -5.20
C PRO A 128 -1.24 -17.15 -4.84
N ARG A 129 -1.67 -15.90 -4.61
CA ARG A 129 -0.80 -14.70 -4.50
C ARG A 129 -0.56 -14.22 -3.07
N GLU A 130 -0.85 -15.05 -2.05
CA GLU A 130 -0.60 -14.71 -0.65
C GLU A 130 0.88 -14.39 -0.41
N LEU A 131 1.79 -15.20 -0.96
CA LEU A 131 3.23 -14.96 -0.83
C LEU A 131 3.63 -13.62 -1.47
N ASN A 132 3.09 -13.31 -2.65
CA ASN A 132 3.36 -12.04 -3.31
C ASN A 132 2.84 -10.82 -2.53
N TRP A 133 1.75 -11.00 -1.81
CA TRP A 133 1.25 -9.99 -0.86
C TRP A 133 2.22 -9.79 0.31
N LEU A 134 2.73 -10.86 0.93
CA LEU A 134 3.71 -10.77 2.02
C LEU A 134 4.97 -10.01 1.57
N VAL A 135 5.51 -10.35 0.39
CA VAL A 135 6.65 -9.64 -0.21
C VAL A 135 6.30 -8.16 -0.41
N GLY A 136 5.11 -7.84 -0.93
CA GLY A 136 4.65 -6.46 -1.13
C GLY A 136 4.53 -5.66 0.16
N VAL A 137 4.02 -6.26 1.25
CA VAL A 137 3.97 -5.61 2.58
C VAL A 137 5.39 -5.40 3.13
N THR A 138 6.30 -6.37 2.96
CA THR A 138 7.70 -6.22 3.36
C THR A 138 8.38 -5.09 2.59
N LEU A 139 8.16 -4.99 1.28
CA LEU A 139 8.65 -3.87 0.47
C LEU A 139 8.12 -2.52 0.96
N PHE A 140 6.86 -2.45 1.39
CA PHE A 140 6.31 -1.22 1.96
C PHE A 140 6.96 -0.84 3.29
N VAL A 141 7.20 -1.80 4.19
CA VAL A 141 7.92 -1.56 5.45
C VAL A 141 9.35 -1.11 5.18
N LEU A 142 10.07 -1.77 4.27
CA LEU A 142 11.43 -1.37 3.89
C LEU A 142 11.45 0.02 3.26
N ALA A 143 10.45 0.38 2.45
CA ALA A 143 10.36 1.72 1.87
C ALA A 143 10.18 2.83 2.92
N LEU A 144 9.42 2.55 4.01
CA LEU A 144 9.30 3.49 5.14
C LEU A 144 10.64 3.65 5.88
N VAL A 145 11.35 2.55 6.13
CA VAL A 145 12.68 2.57 6.78
C VAL A 145 13.69 3.29 5.90
N GLU A 146 13.68 3.02 4.60
CA GLU A 146 14.56 3.64 3.61
C GLU A 146 14.33 5.14 3.50
N GLY A 147 13.05 5.56 3.43
CA GLY A 147 12.70 6.97 3.41
C GLY A 147 13.16 7.70 4.67
N PHE A 148 12.94 7.10 5.85
CA PHE A 148 13.41 7.68 7.11
C PHE A 148 14.94 7.74 7.19
N ALA A 149 15.65 6.68 6.77
CA ALA A 149 17.11 6.66 6.78
C ALA A 149 17.68 7.76 5.87
N GLY A 150 17.17 7.92 4.64
CA GLY A 150 17.62 8.96 3.70
C GLY A 150 17.28 10.37 4.15
N TYR A 151 16.08 10.57 4.69
CA TYR A 151 15.64 11.83 5.27
C TYR A 151 16.57 12.30 6.42
N SER A 152 17.16 11.37 7.16
CA SER A 152 17.97 11.63 8.34
C SER A 152 19.44 11.96 8.03
N LEU A 153 19.92 11.74 6.80
CA LEU A 153 21.34 11.93 6.45
C LEU A 153 21.83 13.39 6.49
N PRO A 154 21.05 14.40 6.08
CA PRO A 154 21.52 15.77 6.02
C PRO A 154 21.92 16.41 7.36
N ASP A 155 21.53 15.84 8.49
CA ASP A 155 21.82 16.37 9.84
C ASP A 155 21.38 17.84 10.02
N ASP A 156 20.26 18.21 9.37
CA ASP A 156 19.61 19.49 9.59
C ASP A 156 18.71 19.47 10.84
N LEU A 157 18.27 20.64 11.31
CA LEU A 157 17.46 20.76 12.53
C LEU A 157 16.17 19.93 12.46
N LEU A 158 15.57 19.79 11.27
CA LEU A 158 14.35 19.03 11.06
C LEU A 158 14.63 17.52 11.17
N SER A 159 15.58 17.00 10.41
CA SER A 159 15.94 15.58 10.38
C SER A 159 16.57 15.11 11.70
N GLY A 160 17.40 15.92 12.31
CA GLY A 160 18.00 15.62 13.61
C GLY A 160 16.96 15.57 14.75
N THR A 161 15.94 16.44 14.71
CA THR A 161 14.78 16.34 15.62
C THR A 161 14.04 15.01 15.41
N GLY A 162 13.87 14.57 14.15
CA GLY A 162 13.29 13.27 13.82
C GLY A 162 14.09 12.09 14.39
N LEU A 163 15.42 12.13 14.30
CA LEU A 163 16.31 11.13 14.91
C LEU A 163 16.19 11.08 16.44
N ARG A 164 16.10 12.23 17.10
CA ARG A 164 15.88 12.31 18.56
C ARG A 164 14.56 11.65 18.98
N ILE A 165 13.49 11.90 18.22
CA ILE A 165 12.20 11.24 18.44
C ILE A 165 12.31 9.73 18.24
N ALA A 166 13.00 9.29 17.18
CA ALA A 166 13.21 7.87 16.89
C ALA A 166 13.98 7.16 18.02
N GLN A 167 15.02 7.80 18.57
CA GLN A 167 15.73 7.30 19.74
C GLN A 167 14.80 7.17 20.95
N GLY A 168 14.01 8.21 21.24
CA GLY A 168 13.01 8.16 22.31
C GLY A 168 11.98 7.03 22.16
N ILE A 169 11.55 6.75 20.93
CA ILE A 169 10.69 5.62 20.61
C ILE A 169 11.40 4.29 20.91
N MET A 170 12.65 4.12 20.50
CA MET A 170 13.44 2.92 20.80
C MET A 170 13.61 2.70 22.29
N LEU A 171 13.97 3.75 23.03
CA LEU A 171 14.13 3.71 24.48
C LEU A 171 12.83 3.39 25.23
N SER A 172 11.67 3.66 24.65
CA SER A 172 10.38 3.34 25.25
C SER A 172 10.04 1.83 25.27
N VAL A 173 10.78 1.02 24.49
CA VAL A 173 10.56 -0.43 24.45
C VAL A 173 11.12 -1.06 25.72
N PRO A 174 10.29 -1.68 26.57
CA PRO A 174 10.74 -2.23 27.84
C PRO A 174 11.83 -3.29 27.63
N VAL A 175 12.82 -3.32 28.51
CA VAL A 175 13.93 -4.28 28.59
C VAL A 175 14.94 -4.14 27.45
N VAL A 176 14.51 -4.11 26.18
CA VAL A 176 15.40 -4.13 25.02
C VAL A 176 15.71 -2.77 24.43
N GLY A 177 14.96 -1.73 24.81
CA GLY A 177 15.05 -0.40 24.20
C GLY A 177 16.43 0.25 24.29
N THR A 178 17.08 0.16 25.46
CA THR A 178 18.46 0.67 25.65
C THR A 178 19.46 -0.05 24.76
N TYR A 179 19.37 -1.38 24.65
CA TYR A 179 20.25 -2.15 23.77
C TYR A 179 20.01 -1.84 22.30
N LEU A 180 18.75 -1.66 21.91
CA LEU A 180 18.39 -1.27 20.55
C LEU A 180 18.92 0.12 20.22
N SER A 181 18.74 1.08 21.12
CA SER A 181 19.30 2.44 20.98
C SER A 181 20.82 2.40 20.86
N LEU A 182 21.52 1.66 21.71
CA LEU A 182 22.98 1.50 21.65
C LEU A 182 23.43 0.88 20.32
N LEU A 183 22.73 -0.14 19.83
CA LEU A 183 23.03 -0.78 18.55
C LEU A 183 22.91 0.20 17.38
N VAL A 184 21.83 0.99 17.34
CA VAL A 184 21.53 1.89 16.21
C VAL A 184 22.32 3.19 16.32
N PHE A 185 22.26 3.86 17.48
CA PHE A 185 22.86 5.19 17.69
C PHE A 185 24.32 5.14 18.18
N GLY A 186 24.80 4.00 18.67
CA GLY A 186 26.15 3.88 19.22
C GLY A 186 26.32 4.42 20.62
N GLY A 187 25.36 5.17 21.15
CA GLY A 187 25.38 5.84 22.44
C GLY A 187 24.23 6.82 22.61
N GLU A 188 24.51 7.91 23.32
CA GLU A 188 23.57 9.02 23.47
C GLU A 188 23.46 9.84 22.18
N TYR A 189 22.30 10.46 21.96
CA TYR A 189 22.07 11.35 20.83
C TYR A 189 21.98 12.81 21.32
N PRO A 190 22.61 13.80 20.64
CA PRO A 190 23.39 13.67 19.41
C PRO A 190 24.74 12.95 19.63
N GLY A 191 25.21 12.22 18.62
CA GLY A 191 26.44 11.45 18.66
C GLY A 191 27.00 11.25 17.26
N ASP A 192 28.25 10.81 17.20
CA ASP A 192 29.02 10.75 15.95
C ASP A 192 28.73 9.53 15.08
N ASP A 193 28.01 8.53 15.62
CA ASP A 193 27.85 7.22 14.99
C ASP A 193 26.61 7.09 14.11
N ILE A 194 25.54 7.84 14.38
CA ILE A 194 24.21 7.54 13.78
C ILE A 194 24.18 7.79 12.27
N VAL A 195 24.67 8.93 11.79
CA VAL A 195 24.67 9.25 10.35
C VAL A 195 25.61 8.34 9.58
N PRO A 196 26.87 8.09 10.04
CA PRO A 196 27.77 7.11 9.43
C PRO A 196 27.18 5.68 9.37
N ARG A 197 26.33 5.28 10.33
CA ARG A 197 25.65 3.97 10.32
C ARG A 197 24.45 3.95 9.38
N LEU A 198 23.66 5.03 9.35
CA LEU A 198 22.48 5.12 8.45
C LEU A 198 22.90 5.18 6.99
N TYR A 199 24.06 5.76 6.68
CA TYR A 199 24.52 5.91 5.30
C TYR A 199 24.63 4.56 4.54
N PRO A 200 25.40 3.55 4.99
CA PRO A 200 25.46 2.27 4.32
C PRO A 200 24.10 1.51 4.35
N VAL A 201 23.26 1.76 5.34
CA VAL A 201 21.90 1.21 5.38
C VAL A 201 21.07 1.77 4.22
N HIS A 202 21.14 3.10 4.00
CA HIS A 202 20.40 3.81 2.96
C HIS A 202 20.96 3.58 1.55
N ILE A 203 22.27 3.55 1.35
CA ILE A 203 22.81 3.45 -0.02
C ILE A 203 23.00 2.01 -0.51
N LEU A 204 23.05 1.02 0.39
CA LEU A 204 23.43 -0.36 0.04
C LEU A 204 22.48 -1.40 0.62
N LEU A 205 22.32 -1.45 1.95
CA LEU A 205 21.63 -2.57 2.60
C LEU A 205 20.15 -2.61 2.22
N VAL A 206 19.39 -1.54 2.49
CA VAL A 206 17.95 -1.51 2.24
C VAL A 206 17.64 -1.47 0.74
N PRO A 207 18.27 -0.64 -0.10
CA PRO A 207 18.07 -0.69 -1.55
C PRO A 207 18.41 -2.04 -2.17
N GLY A 208 19.47 -2.71 -1.70
CA GLY A 208 19.87 -4.04 -2.16
C GLY A 208 18.81 -5.10 -1.82
N LEU A 209 18.31 -5.09 -0.57
CA LEU A 209 17.20 -5.96 -0.15
C LEU A 209 15.93 -5.68 -0.96
N MET A 210 15.60 -4.40 -1.16
CA MET A 210 14.43 -4.01 -1.96
C MET A 210 14.56 -4.46 -3.41
N LEU A 211 15.72 -4.29 -4.04
CA LEU A 211 15.98 -4.75 -5.41
C LEU A 211 15.77 -6.27 -5.54
N GLY A 212 16.31 -7.04 -4.59
CA GLY A 212 16.11 -8.48 -4.50
C GLY A 212 14.63 -8.86 -4.36
N LEU A 213 13.92 -8.22 -3.42
CA LEU A 213 12.50 -8.48 -3.19
C LEU A 213 11.60 -8.00 -4.33
N ILE A 214 11.90 -6.86 -4.98
CA ILE A 214 11.20 -6.39 -6.18
C ILE A 214 11.36 -7.43 -7.31
N THR A 215 12.56 -7.97 -7.49
CA THR A 215 12.81 -9.03 -8.46
C THR A 215 11.95 -10.26 -8.17
N VAL A 216 11.92 -10.74 -6.93
CA VAL A 216 11.06 -11.86 -6.50
C VAL A 216 9.58 -11.52 -6.72
N HIS A 217 9.14 -10.32 -6.35
CA HIS A 217 7.77 -9.85 -6.50
C HIS A 217 7.30 -9.88 -7.96
N VAL A 218 8.12 -9.35 -8.87
CA VAL A 218 7.85 -9.34 -10.31
C VAL A 218 7.86 -10.76 -10.89
N LEU A 219 8.83 -11.61 -10.52
CA LEU A 219 8.87 -13.00 -10.94
C LEU A 219 7.61 -13.77 -10.48
N LEU A 220 7.13 -13.54 -9.26
CA LEU A 220 5.88 -14.12 -8.78
C LEU A 220 4.66 -13.64 -9.60
N VAL A 221 4.62 -12.36 -10.02
CA VAL A 221 3.57 -11.87 -10.92
C VAL A 221 3.61 -12.61 -12.26
N PHE A 222 4.81 -12.87 -12.80
CA PHE A 222 4.96 -13.65 -14.03
C PHE A 222 4.54 -15.12 -13.87
N ALA A 223 4.88 -15.76 -12.74
CA ALA A 223 4.61 -17.17 -12.49
C ALA A 223 3.14 -17.45 -12.14
N LEU A 224 2.49 -16.60 -11.31
CA LEU A 224 1.20 -16.88 -10.68
C LEU A 224 -0.02 -16.40 -11.50
N LYS A 225 0.13 -15.96 -12.73
CA LYS A 225 -0.86 -15.28 -13.57
C LYS A 225 -1.33 -13.94 -13.00
N HIS A 226 -1.65 -13.00 -13.87
CA HIS A 226 -2.27 -11.73 -13.50
C HIS A 226 -3.71 -11.91 -13.06
N THR A 227 -4.14 -11.07 -12.10
CA THR A 227 -5.57 -10.83 -11.88
C THR A 227 -6.12 -9.96 -13.00
N GLN A 228 -7.39 -10.16 -13.35
CA GLN A 228 -8.10 -9.34 -14.34
C GLN A 228 -9.49 -8.97 -13.84
N TRP A 229 -10.03 -7.86 -14.35
CA TRP A 229 -11.39 -7.49 -14.05
C TRP A 229 -12.38 -8.44 -14.73
N PRO A 230 -13.48 -8.84 -14.07
CA PRO A 230 -14.52 -9.65 -14.71
C PRO A 230 -15.13 -8.91 -15.90
N GLY A 231 -15.42 -9.65 -16.96
CA GLY A 231 -15.99 -9.11 -18.19
C GLY A 231 -16.16 -10.21 -19.25
N PRO A 232 -16.73 -9.88 -20.43
CA PRO A 232 -16.91 -10.84 -21.53
C PRO A 232 -15.59 -11.52 -21.90
N GLY A 233 -15.59 -12.84 -22.04
CA GLY A 233 -14.41 -13.64 -22.38
C GLY A 233 -13.34 -13.76 -21.29
N ARG A 234 -13.49 -13.12 -20.13
CA ARG A 234 -12.54 -13.15 -19.01
C ARG A 234 -12.98 -14.14 -17.94
N THR A 235 -12.17 -15.15 -17.72
CA THR A 235 -12.44 -16.24 -16.77
C THR A 235 -11.31 -16.37 -15.75
N GLY A 236 -11.47 -17.23 -14.73
CA GLY A 236 -10.38 -17.60 -13.82
C GLY A 236 -9.26 -18.43 -14.48
N ARG A 237 -9.45 -18.91 -15.73
CA ARG A 237 -8.51 -19.79 -16.41
C ARG A 237 -7.65 -19.09 -17.48
N ASN A 238 -8.10 -17.95 -18.00
CA ASN A 238 -7.42 -17.19 -19.05
C ASN A 238 -6.95 -15.81 -18.56
N VAL A 239 -6.14 -15.14 -19.38
CA VAL A 239 -5.78 -13.72 -19.24
C VAL A 239 -6.06 -13.03 -20.55
N VAL A 240 -6.81 -11.93 -20.51
CA VAL A 240 -7.19 -11.12 -21.69
C VAL A 240 -6.58 -9.73 -21.53
N GLY A 241 -5.77 -9.30 -22.49
CA GLY A 241 -5.07 -8.01 -22.45
C GLY A 241 -4.13 -7.84 -23.63
N LEU A 242 -3.05 -7.10 -23.42
CA LEU A 242 -2.01 -6.81 -24.41
C LEU A 242 -0.89 -7.86 -24.33
N PRO A 243 -0.33 -8.33 -25.49
CA PRO A 243 0.89 -9.11 -25.47
C PRO A 243 2.04 -8.26 -24.89
N PHE A 244 2.96 -8.94 -24.18
CA PHE A 244 4.08 -8.26 -23.52
C PHE A 244 4.88 -7.43 -24.51
N PHE A 245 5.31 -8.05 -25.60
CA PHE A 245 6.06 -7.37 -26.67
C PHE A 245 5.24 -7.37 -27.96
N PRO A 246 5.21 -6.24 -28.72
CA PRO A 246 5.80 -4.94 -28.38
C PRO A 246 4.87 -4.00 -27.58
N GLN A 247 3.55 -4.28 -27.51
CA GLN A 247 2.53 -3.30 -27.09
C GLN A 247 2.66 -2.91 -25.62
N TYR A 248 2.78 -3.93 -24.72
CA TYR A 248 2.87 -3.63 -23.29
C TYR A 248 4.19 -2.94 -22.95
N VAL A 249 5.31 -3.38 -23.54
CA VAL A 249 6.62 -2.75 -23.32
C VAL A 249 6.63 -1.29 -23.80
N ALA A 250 6.01 -0.99 -24.95
CA ALA A 250 5.89 0.40 -25.43
C ALA A 250 5.06 1.28 -24.48
N LYS A 251 3.93 0.75 -23.98
CA LYS A 251 3.07 1.44 -23.01
C LYS A 251 3.80 1.69 -21.68
N SER A 252 4.47 0.68 -21.17
CA SER A 252 5.21 0.70 -19.90
C SER A 252 6.43 1.64 -20.00
N GLY A 253 7.17 1.59 -21.11
CA GLY A 253 8.29 2.52 -21.38
C GLY A 253 7.81 3.97 -21.51
N GLY A 254 6.66 4.20 -22.17
CA GLY A 254 6.03 5.53 -22.21
C GLY A 254 5.67 6.05 -20.81
N LEU A 255 5.15 5.18 -19.94
CA LEU A 255 4.88 5.55 -18.55
C LEU A 255 6.17 5.94 -17.80
N PHE A 256 7.27 5.19 -18.00
CA PHE A 256 8.57 5.54 -17.41
C PHE A 256 9.01 6.96 -17.78
N LEU A 257 8.92 7.31 -19.08
CA LEU A 257 9.29 8.66 -19.55
C LEU A 257 8.41 9.75 -18.94
N VAL A 258 7.09 9.48 -18.79
CA VAL A 258 6.17 10.41 -18.12
C VAL A 258 6.54 10.59 -16.64
N VAL A 259 6.79 9.48 -15.92
CA VAL A 259 7.20 9.53 -14.50
C VAL A 259 8.48 10.32 -14.33
N PHE A 260 9.50 10.05 -15.16
CA PHE A 260 10.77 10.77 -15.12
C PHE A 260 10.58 12.26 -15.44
N GLY A 261 9.81 12.59 -16.47
CA GLY A 261 9.52 13.98 -16.86
C GLY A 261 8.78 14.75 -15.76
N VAL A 262 7.79 14.13 -15.11
CA VAL A 262 7.07 14.74 -13.98
C VAL A 262 8.00 14.98 -12.79
N LEU A 263 8.83 13.99 -12.43
CA LEU A 263 9.79 14.14 -11.34
C LEU A 263 10.85 15.19 -11.63
N ALA A 264 11.34 15.28 -12.87
CA ALA A 264 12.26 16.33 -13.30
C ALA A 264 11.62 17.72 -13.23
N ALA A 265 10.36 17.85 -13.66
CA ALA A 265 9.62 19.10 -13.57
C ALA A 265 9.36 19.52 -12.11
N LEU A 266 8.95 18.58 -11.25
CA LEU A 266 8.78 18.85 -9.81
C LEU A 266 10.11 19.24 -9.16
N GLY A 267 11.20 18.53 -9.47
CA GLY A 267 12.54 18.85 -8.95
C GLY A 267 13.04 20.24 -9.38
N ALA A 268 12.68 20.69 -10.57
CA ALA A 268 13.06 21.99 -11.11
C ALA A 268 12.18 23.15 -10.61
N LEU A 269 10.87 22.92 -10.45
CA LEU A 269 9.88 23.98 -10.25
C LEU A 269 9.31 24.06 -8.83
N ALA A 270 9.33 22.95 -8.10
CA ALA A 270 8.72 22.83 -6.78
C ALA A 270 9.79 22.41 -5.74
N GLN A 271 10.35 23.40 -5.05
CA GLN A 271 11.35 23.15 -4.02
C GLN A 271 10.76 22.37 -2.85
N ILE A 272 11.47 21.34 -2.41
CA ILE A 272 11.12 20.53 -1.25
C ILE A 272 12.33 20.40 -0.31
N ASN A 273 12.07 20.41 0.99
CA ASN A 273 13.08 20.26 2.06
C ASN A 273 14.32 21.14 1.85
N PRO A 274 14.17 22.49 1.92
CA PRO A 274 15.28 23.43 1.81
C PRO A 274 16.06 23.46 3.12
N ILE A 275 16.99 22.52 3.33
CA ILE A 275 17.70 22.30 4.59
C ILE A 275 18.43 23.56 5.10
N TRP A 276 18.89 24.42 4.20
CA TRP A 276 19.55 25.68 4.55
C TRP A 276 18.67 26.68 5.30
N THR A 277 17.34 26.53 5.23
CA THR A 277 16.40 27.36 6.00
C THR A 277 16.21 26.87 7.43
N TYR A 278 16.48 25.59 7.68
CA TYR A 278 16.36 24.99 9.02
C TYR A 278 17.68 25.15 9.83
N GLY A 279 18.81 25.21 9.15
CA GLY A 279 20.13 25.21 9.78
C GLY A 279 20.59 23.79 10.20
N PRO A 280 21.87 23.67 10.65
CA PRO A 280 22.39 22.40 11.17
C PRO A 280 21.66 22.00 12.45
N TYR A 281 21.63 20.69 12.75
CA TYR A 281 21.04 20.20 13.98
C TYR A 281 21.75 20.77 15.22
N ARG A 282 20.95 21.16 16.20
CA ARG A 282 21.41 21.64 17.51
C ARG A 282 20.52 21.05 18.60
N ALA A 283 21.13 20.39 19.57
CA ALA A 283 20.42 19.72 20.66
C ALA A 283 19.71 20.69 21.62
N ASP A 284 20.16 21.93 21.68
CA ASP A 284 19.63 23.01 22.52
C ASP A 284 18.45 23.76 21.87
N VAL A 285 18.15 23.48 20.58
CA VAL A 285 17.07 24.13 19.83
C VAL A 285 15.98 23.13 19.54
N VAL A 286 14.73 23.53 19.76
CA VAL A 286 13.54 22.76 19.39
C VAL A 286 12.79 23.52 18.29
N SER A 287 12.57 22.87 17.16
CA SER A 287 11.71 23.39 16.10
C SER A 287 10.27 22.97 16.32
N THR A 288 9.36 23.94 16.49
CA THR A 288 7.92 23.69 16.65
C THR A 288 7.21 23.50 15.31
N GLY A 289 7.75 24.06 14.21
CA GLY A 289 7.18 23.94 12.87
C GLY A 289 7.79 22.82 12.01
N ALA A 290 8.66 21.99 12.61
CA ALA A 290 9.29 20.88 11.93
C ALA A 290 8.30 19.74 11.72
N GLN A 291 8.04 19.41 10.48
CA GLN A 291 7.16 18.29 10.09
C GLN A 291 7.99 17.23 9.38
N PRO A 292 7.92 15.95 9.76
CA PRO A 292 8.53 14.89 9.00
C PRO A 292 7.80 14.74 7.66
N ASP A 293 8.40 14.03 6.72
CA ASP A 293 7.74 13.66 5.48
C ASP A 293 6.39 12.98 5.76
N TRP A 294 5.38 13.24 4.91
CA TRP A 294 3.99 12.86 5.12
C TRP A 294 3.80 11.36 5.46
N TYR A 295 4.63 10.47 4.93
CA TYR A 295 4.51 9.03 5.13
C TYR A 295 4.84 8.57 6.57
N VAL A 296 5.56 9.37 7.36
CA VAL A 296 5.81 9.15 8.80
C VAL A 296 4.96 10.08 9.68
N GLY A 297 4.32 11.10 9.12
CA GLY A 297 3.52 12.09 9.84
C GLY A 297 2.38 11.49 10.68
N PHE A 298 1.87 10.32 10.31
CA PHE A 298 0.88 9.61 11.11
C PHE A 298 1.40 9.14 12.48
N LEU A 299 2.69 8.79 12.56
CA LEU A 299 3.34 8.43 13.84
C LEU A 299 3.45 9.66 14.74
N GLU A 300 3.89 10.77 14.18
CA GLU A 300 3.93 12.05 14.90
C GLU A 300 2.55 12.44 15.40
N GLY A 301 1.53 12.33 14.57
CA GLY A 301 0.15 12.60 14.96
C GLY A 301 -0.33 11.70 16.09
N ALA A 302 0.00 10.43 16.06
CA ALA A 302 -0.34 9.49 17.12
C ALA A 302 0.35 9.87 18.45
N LEU A 303 1.64 10.24 18.41
CA LEU A 303 2.41 10.74 19.56
C LEU A 303 1.78 12.01 20.14
N ARG A 304 1.36 12.95 19.31
CA ARG A 304 0.74 14.22 19.73
C ARG A 304 -0.66 14.04 20.33
N LEU A 305 -1.44 13.08 19.82
CA LEU A 305 -2.80 12.84 20.33
C LEU A 305 -2.82 12.09 21.67
N MET A 306 -1.87 11.20 21.92
CA MET A 306 -1.86 10.41 23.14
C MET A 306 -1.33 11.24 24.30
N PRO A 307 -2.01 11.25 25.48
CA PRO A 307 -1.49 11.87 26.69
C PRO A 307 -0.17 11.23 27.15
N GLY A 308 0.68 12.02 27.81
CA GLY A 308 1.93 11.54 28.42
C GLY A 308 1.66 10.75 29.71
N VAL A 309 1.24 9.49 29.57
CA VAL A 309 0.97 8.59 30.70
C VAL A 309 2.19 7.74 30.96
N GLU A 310 2.60 7.68 32.21
CA GLU A 310 3.73 6.88 32.68
C GLU A 310 3.31 5.96 33.82
N THR A 311 3.92 4.77 33.90
CA THR A 311 3.80 3.87 35.04
C THR A 311 5.18 3.39 35.46
N ARG A 312 5.39 3.28 36.79
CA ARG A 312 6.61 2.67 37.32
C ARG A 312 6.32 1.22 37.72
N LEU A 313 7.08 0.31 37.15
CA LEU A 313 6.94 -1.12 37.42
C LEU A 313 8.35 -1.73 37.58
N TRP A 314 8.59 -2.43 38.69
CA TRP A 314 9.88 -3.06 39.00
C TRP A 314 11.11 -2.13 38.86
N GLY A 315 10.97 -0.87 39.28
CA GLY A 315 12.06 0.12 39.18
C GLY A 315 12.26 0.74 37.80
N HIS A 316 11.48 0.35 36.79
CA HIS A 316 11.54 0.90 35.44
C HIS A 316 10.33 1.81 35.17
N THR A 317 10.55 2.91 34.46
CA THR A 317 9.48 3.78 33.96
C THR A 317 9.03 3.30 32.57
N ILE A 318 7.75 2.97 32.43
CA ILE A 318 7.13 2.64 31.15
C ILE A 318 6.43 3.90 30.64
N MET A 319 6.91 4.43 29.52
CA MET A 319 6.34 5.59 28.84
C MET A 319 5.32 5.09 27.79
N TRP A 320 4.03 5.11 28.17
CA TRP A 320 2.96 4.54 27.33
C TRP A 320 2.74 5.29 26.03
N ASN A 321 2.98 6.61 26.02
CA ASN A 321 2.79 7.40 24.80
C ASN A 321 3.62 6.84 23.62
N PRO A 322 4.97 6.85 23.61
CA PRO A 322 5.73 6.36 22.47
C PRO A 322 5.59 4.83 22.26
N LEU A 323 5.44 4.06 23.33
CA LEU A 323 5.28 2.62 23.24
C LEU A 323 3.99 2.22 22.50
N LEU A 324 2.84 2.81 22.87
CA LEU A 324 1.56 2.45 22.24
C LEU A 324 1.44 3.02 20.82
N THR A 325 1.85 4.27 20.63
CA THR A 325 1.58 5.01 19.38
C THR A 325 2.59 4.72 18.29
N ALA A 326 3.87 4.60 18.62
CA ALA A 326 4.92 4.45 17.63
C ALA A 326 5.53 3.03 17.53
N VAL A 327 5.24 2.15 18.51
CA VAL A 327 5.69 0.75 18.46
C VAL A 327 4.50 -0.20 18.26
N LEU A 328 3.52 -0.19 19.19
CA LEU A 328 2.42 -1.17 19.16
C LEU A 328 1.40 -0.89 18.06
N LEU A 329 1.00 0.35 17.86
CA LEU A 329 0.03 0.70 16.81
C LEU A 329 0.50 0.30 15.40
N PRO A 330 1.70 0.72 14.92
CA PRO A 330 2.21 0.26 13.62
C PRO A 330 2.50 -1.25 13.61
N GLY A 331 2.99 -1.81 14.71
CA GLY A 331 3.21 -3.26 14.83
C GLY A 331 1.93 -4.06 14.60
N VAL A 332 0.82 -3.69 15.25
CA VAL A 332 -0.50 -4.32 15.07
C VAL A 332 -1.02 -4.10 13.64
N LEU A 333 -0.86 -2.90 13.09
CA LEU A 333 -1.27 -2.60 11.72
C LEU A 333 -0.55 -3.50 10.70
N PHE A 334 0.78 -3.58 10.77
CA PHE A 334 1.55 -4.43 9.85
C PHE A 334 1.28 -5.92 10.08
N ALA A 335 1.17 -6.38 11.34
CA ALA A 335 0.78 -7.75 11.65
C ALA A 335 -0.59 -8.09 11.04
N ALA A 336 -1.56 -7.17 11.14
CA ALA A 336 -2.87 -7.35 10.52
C ALA A 336 -2.79 -7.42 8.99
N LEU A 337 -1.96 -6.57 8.34
CA LEU A 337 -1.74 -6.62 6.89
C LEU A 337 -1.10 -7.95 6.47
N TYR A 338 -0.09 -8.44 7.18
CA TYR A 338 0.52 -9.75 6.91
C TYR A 338 -0.48 -10.90 7.10
N ALA A 339 -1.29 -10.86 8.14
CA ALA A 339 -2.25 -11.93 8.47
C ALA A 339 -3.51 -11.91 7.58
N TYR A 340 -3.83 -10.78 6.94
CA TYR A 340 -5.12 -10.57 6.27
C TYR A 340 -5.48 -11.61 5.19
N PRO A 341 -4.59 -12.02 4.26
CA PRO A 341 -4.90 -13.05 3.26
C PRO A 341 -5.31 -14.38 3.89
N PHE A 342 -4.64 -14.75 4.96
CA PHE A 342 -4.90 -16.00 5.70
C PHE A 342 -6.21 -15.91 6.48
N PHE A 343 -6.50 -14.75 7.07
CA PHE A 343 -7.79 -14.47 7.71
C PHE A 343 -8.94 -14.55 6.70
N GLU A 344 -8.87 -13.86 5.55
CA GLU A 344 -9.93 -13.92 4.55
C GLU A 344 -10.10 -15.34 4.00
N ARG A 345 -9.01 -16.06 3.77
CA ARG A 345 -9.05 -17.48 3.38
C ARG A 345 -9.73 -18.35 4.43
N TRP A 346 -9.46 -18.11 5.70
CA TRP A 346 -10.04 -18.86 6.82
C TRP A 346 -11.56 -18.71 6.89
N ILE A 347 -12.11 -17.53 6.62
CA ILE A 347 -13.55 -17.24 6.68
C ILE A 347 -14.28 -17.45 5.34
N THR A 348 -13.58 -17.76 4.24
CA THR A 348 -14.17 -17.90 2.91
C THR A 348 -14.34 -19.37 2.55
N PRO A 349 -15.53 -19.81 2.06
CA PRO A 349 -15.68 -21.16 1.57
C PRO A 349 -14.93 -21.41 0.26
N GLY A 350 -14.41 -22.63 0.10
CA GLY A 350 -13.71 -23.09 -1.10
C GLY A 350 -12.21 -22.72 -1.11
N ALA A 351 -11.40 -23.68 -1.57
CA ALA A 351 -9.94 -23.59 -1.59
C ALA A 351 -9.36 -23.24 -2.98
N GLY A 352 -10.22 -22.90 -3.97
CA GLY A 352 -9.80 -22.67 -5.35
C GLY A 352 -9.01 -21.38 -5.57
N GLU A 353 -8.25 -21.35 -6.66
CA GLU A 353 -7.54 -20.15 -7.11
C GLU A 353 -8.52 -19.06 -7.56
N ARG A 354 -8.16 -17.80 -7.31
CA ARG A 354 -8.98 -16.62 -7.59
C ARG A 354 -8.21 -15.65 -8.49
N HIS A 355 -8.51 -15.64 -9.79
CA HIS A 355 -7.85 -14.78 -10.79
C HIS A 355 -8.68 -13.57 -11.22
N LEU A 356 -9.97 -13.53 -10.89
CA LEU A 356 -10.81 -12.36 -11.13
C LEU A 356 -10.78 -11.40 -9.96
N CYS A 357 -10.58 -10.11 -10.25
CA CYS A 357 -10.66 -9.05 -9.26
C CYS A 357 -12.09 -8.91 -8.75
N ASP A 358 -12.24 -8.69 -7.43
CA ASP A 358 -13.50 -8.23 -6.88
C ASP A 358 -13.71 -6.75 -7.19
N ARG A 359 -14.95 -6.35 -7.41
CA ARG A 359 -15.30 -4.93 -7.34
C ARG A 359 -15.43 -4.53 -5.87
N PRO A 360 -14.88 -3.38 -5.43
CA PRO A 360 -14.95 -2.95 -4.02
C PRO A 360 -16.37 -2.98 -3.46
N ARG A 361 -17.38 -2.54 -4.24
CA ARG A 361 -18.79 -2.55 -3.84
C ARG A 361 -19.37 -3.94 -3.57
N ASP A 362 -18.79 -5.00 -4.15
CA ASP A 362 -19.24 -6.38 -3.95
C ASP A 362 -18.68 -6.99 -2.65
N ARG A 363 -17.79 -6.26 -1.96
CA ARG A 363 -17.16 -6.61 -0.67
C ARG A 363 -17.32 -5.47 0.34
N PRO A 364 -18.54 -5.18 0.80
CA PRO A 364 -18.81 -3.99 1.60
C PRO A 364 -17.94 -3.87 2.86
N VAL A 365 -17.74 -4.96 3.61
CA VAL A 365 -16.95 -4.96 4.84
C VAL A 365 -15.46 -4.76 4.55
N ARG A 366 -14.87 -5.48 3.58
CA ARG A 366 -13.47 -5.29 3.20
C ARG A 366 -13.20 -3.86 2.73
N THR A 367 -14.09 -3.35 1.88
CA THR A 367 -13.97 -1.98 1.37
C THR A 367 -14.10 -0.96 2.50
N ALA A 368 -15.06 -1.14 3.40
CA ALA A 368 -15.26 -0.27 4.55
C ALA A 368 -14.05 -0.29 5.51
N LEU A 369 -13.45 -1.47 5.76
CA LEU A 369 -12.21 -1.59 6.56
C LEU A 369 -11.04 -0.82 5.90
N GLY A 370 -10.83 -0.99 4.59
CA GLY A 370 -9.75 -0.29 3.89
C GLY A 370 -9.92 1.23 3.89
N VAL A 371 -11.14 1.73 3.62
CA VAL A 371 -11.42 3.18 3.61
C VAL A 371 -11.39 3.76 5.03
N ALA A 372 -11.84 3.00 6.05
CA ALA A 372 -11.71 3.41 7.45
C ALA A 372 -10.24 3.51 7.90
N ALA A 373 -9.39 2.56 7.49
CA ALA A 373 -7.95 2.62 7.76
C ALA A 373 -7.30 3.86 7.12
N LEU A 374 -7.66 4.18 5.87
CA LEU A 374 -7.21 5.42 5.21
C LEU A 374 -7.69 6.68 5.92
N SER A 375 -8.94 6.69 6.40
CA SER A 375 -9.46 7.83 7.14
C SER A 375 -8.80 8.00 8.52
N CYS A 376 -8.47 6.89 9.19
CA CYS A 376 -7.67 6.90 10.41
C CYS A 376 -6.27 7.49 10.15
N TYR A 377 -5.59 7.03 9.09
CA TYR A 377 -4.32 7.60 8.66
C TYR A 377 -4.43 9.11 8.38
N ALA A 378 -5.48 9.56 7.67
CA ALA A 378 -5.69 10.98 7.39
C ALA A 378 -5.87 11.82 8.66
N VAL A 379 -6.63 11.32 9.65
CA VAL A 379 -6.78 12.02 10.94
C VAL A 379 -5.45 12.11 11.67
N LEU A 380 -4.67 11.03 11.69
CA LEU A 380 -3.35 11.03 12.31
C LEU A 380 -2.37 11.96 11.57
N LEU A 381 -2.41 12.01 10.24
CA LEU A 381 -1.60 12.94 9.46
C LEU A 381 -1.95 14.41 9.76
N LEU A 382 -3.24 14.74 9.86
CA LEU A 382 -3.69 16.07 10.28
C LEU A 382 -3.25 16.38 11.72
N ALA A 383 -3.26 15.39 12.61
CA ALA A 383 -2.77 15.55 13.97
C ALA A 383 -1.24 15.77 14.03
N GLY A 384 -0.48 15.16 13.12
CA GLY A 384 0.94 15.47 12.95
C GLY A 384 1.18 16.91 12.53
N ALA A 385 0.32 17.49 11.73
CA ALA A 385 0.40 18.87 11.24
C ALA A 385 -0.36 19.89 12.14
N GLN A 386 -0.83 19.52 13.34
CA GLN A 386 -1.74 20.36 14.13
C GLN A 386 -1.16 21.72 14.55
N ASP A 387 0.16 21.82 14.77
CA ASP A 387 0.83 23.08 15.08
C ASP A 387 0.85 24.05 13.87
N VAL A 388 1.12 23.51 12.68
CA VAL A 388 1.02 24.29 11.44
C VAL A 388 -0.42 24.73 11.18
N LEU A 389 -1.38 23.82 11.39
CA LEU A 389 -2.81 24.14 11.25
C LEU A 389 -3.26 25.19 12.26
N ALA A 390 -2.82 25.07 13.54
CA ALA A 390 -3.10 26.04 14.57
C ALA A 390 -2.56 27.42 14.21
N PHE A 391 -1.35 27.50 13.70
CA PHE A 391 -0.70 28.75 13.27
C PHE A 391 -1.39 29.36 12.03
N VAL A 392 -1.64 28.55 10.98
CA VAL A 392 -2.21 29.05 9.71
C VAL A 392 -3.65 29.52 9.86
N PHE A 393 -4.45 28.82 10.68
CA PHE A 393 -5.89 29.10 10.85
C PHE A 393 -6.21 29.86 12.13
N ASP A 394 -5.20 30.27 12.90
CA ASP A 394 -5.37 30.99 14.19
C ASP A 394 -6.32 30.26 15.15
N VAL A 395 -6.17 28.93 15.26
CA VAL A 395 -6.99 28.09 16.13
C VAL A 395 -6.17 27.65 17.36
N PRO A 396 -6.73 27.72 18.59
CA PRO A 396 -6.01 27.24 19.77
C PRO A 396 -5.60 25.78 19.66
N LEU A 397 -4.31 25.50 19.82
CA LEU A 397 -3.75 24.14 19.71
C LEU A 397 -4.46 23.10 20.60
N PRO A 398 -4.82 23.41 21.89
CA PRO A 398 -5.55 22.45 22.71
C PRO A 398 -6.94 22.08 22.14
N ALA A 399 -7.66 23.04 21.56
CA ALA A 399 -8.97 22.79 20.96
C ALA A 399 -8.83 21.84 19.75
N LEU A 400 -7.85 22.12 18.86
CA LEU A 400 -7.55 21.27 17.72
C LEU A 400 -7.15 19.87 18.15
N THR A 401 -6.32 19.72 19.18
CA THR A 401 -5.93 18.41 19.75
C THR A 401 -7.15 17.62 20.22
N TRP A 402 -8.12 18.23 20.92
CA TRP A 402 -9.32 17.53 21.37
C TRP A 402 -10.25 17.14 20.22
N VAL A 403 -10.40 18.01 19.20
CA VAL A 403 -11.16 17.68 17.99
C VAL A 403 -10.54 16.49 17.27
N LEU A 404 -9.22 16.46 17.13
CA LEU A 404 -8.51 15.36 16.46
C LEU A 404 -8.51 14.07 17.29
N ARG A 405 -8.46 14.14 18.63
CA ARG A 405 -8.68 12.98 19.52
C ARG A 405 -10.06 12.36 19.33
N ALA A 406 -11.10 13.18 19.32
CA ALA A 406 -12.46 12.70 19.03
C ALA A 406 -12.54 12.15 17.59
N GLY A 407 -11.94 12.86 16.64
CA GLY A 407 -11.88 12.48 15.23
C GLY A 407 -11.23 11.11 15.00
N PHE A 408 -10.19 10.77 15.77
CA PHE A 408 -9.51 9.48 15.68
C PHE A 408 -10.45 8.27 15.90
N PHE A 409 -11.45 8.40 16.74
CA PHE A 409 -12.44 7.36 16.99
C PHE A 409 -13.68 7.50 16.10
N VAL A 410 -14.20 8.72 15.98
CA VAL A 410 -15.49 8.97 15.32
C VAL A 410 -15.38 8.87 13.79
N VAL A 411 -14.31 9.44 13.19
CA VAL A 411 -14.19 9.50 11.73
C VAL A 411 -14.03 8.10 11.11
N PRO A 412 -13.13 7.20 11.56
CA PRO A 412 -13.02 5.87 10.98
C PRO A 412 -14.30 5.04 11.16
N ALA A 413 -14.98 5.15 12.31
CA ALA A 413 -16.23 4.46 12.55
C ALA A 413 -17.37 4.95 11.63
N GLY A 414 -17.50 6.27 11.49
CA GLY A 414 -18.47 6.90 10.60
C GLY A 414 -18.21 6.57 9.13
N VAL A 415 -16.94 6.62 8.71
CA VAL A 415 -16.50 6.27 7.35
C VAL A 415 -16.72 4.78 7.05
N PHE A 416 -16.45 3.90 8.02
CA PHE A 416 -16.77 2.48 7.88
C PHE A 416 -18.26 2.26 7.61
N TRP A 417 -19.11 2.85 8.45
CA TRP A 417 -20.56 2.75 8.31
C TRP A 417 -21.05 3.33 6.98
N LEU A 418 -20.59 4.53 6.60
CA LEU A 418 -20.98 5.21 5.36
C LEU A 418 -20.54 4.40 4.12
N THR A 419 -19.27 3.97 4.08
CA THR A 419 -18.72 3.18 2.96
C THR A 419 -19.52 1.90 2.75
N ARG A 420 -19.84 1.20 3.85
CA ARG A 420 -20.68 0.00 3.79
C ARG A 420 -22.07 0.30 3.21
N ARG A 421 -22.72 1.39 3.65
CA ARG A 421 -24.02 1.85 3.13
C ARG A 421 -23.97 2.20 1.64
N VAL A 422 -22.93 2.92 1.21
CA VAL A 422 -22.71 3.24 -0.21
C VAL A 422 -22.54 1.98 -1.05
N CYS A 423 -21.73 1.00 -0.59
CA CYS A 423 -21.58 -0.27 -1.29
C CYS A 423 -22.92 -1.01 -1.46
N LEU A 424 -23.76 -1.05 -0.43
CA LEU A 424 -25.07 -1.69 -0.48
C LEU A 424 -26.04 -0.94 -1.40
N ALA A 425 -26.05 0.39 -1.36
CA ALA A 425 -26.87 1.21 -2.27
C ALA A 425 -26.48 1.00 -3.74
N LEU A 426 -25.18 0.90 -4.03
CA LEU A 426 -24.68 0.59 -5.38
C LEU A 426 -25.08 -0.83 -5.83
N GLN A 427 -25.08 -1.82 -4.92
CA GLN A 427 -25.59 -3.16 -5.22
C GLN A 427 -27.09 -3.14 -5.49
N SER A 428 -27.90 -2.41 -4.69
CA SER A 428 -29.34 -2.26 -4.88
C SER A 428 -29.65 -1.62 -6.24
N ARG A 429 -28.90 -0.56 -6.60
CA ARG A 429 -29.04 0.07 -7.92
C ARG A 429 -28.81 -0.93 -9.07
N GLU A 430 -27.81 -1.82 -8.94
CA GLU A 430 -27.57 -2.86 -9.95
C GLU A 430 -28.73 -3.85 -10.07
N VAL A 431 -29.36 -4.22 -8.96
CA VAL A 431 -30.56 -5.07 -8.98
C VAL A 431 -31.70 -4.36 -9.71
N HIS A 432 -31.92 -3.08 -9.44
CA HIS A 432 -32.92 -2.28 -10.15
C HIS A 432 -32.62 -2.17 -11.65
N LEU A 433 -31.36 -1.94 -12.02
CA LEU A 433 -30.95 -1.90 -13.44
C LEU A 433 -31.19 -3.23 -14.16
N LEU A 434 -31.01 -4.37 -13.47
CA LEU A 434 -31.31 -5.68 -14.05
C LEU A 434 -32.82 -5.92 -14.23
N ALA A 435 -33.63 -5.43 -13.30
CA ALA A 435 -35.07 -5.63 -13.27
C ALA A 435 -35.84 -4.66 -14.21
N ALA A 436 -35.47 -3.36 -14.13
CA ALA A 436 -36.18 -2.28 -14.81
C ALA A 436 -35.47 -1.72 -16.05
N GLY A 437 -34.17 -1.99 -16.20
CA GLY A 437 -33.32 -1.31 -17.21
C GLY A 437 -32.80 0.04 -16.75
N GLU A 438 -32.12 0.74 -17.66
CA GLU A 438 -31.56 2.07 -17.42
C GLU A 438 -32.59 3.15 -17.76
N ALA A 439 -32.76 4.14 -16.88
CA ALA A 439 -33.65 5.26 -17.16
C ALA A 439 -33.14 6.04 -18.39
N SER A 440 -33.97 6.20 -19.41
CA SER A 440 -33.63 6.91 -20.64
C SER A 440 -33.52 8.45 -20.45
N GLY A 441 -33.96 8.96 -19.30
CA GLY A 441 -34.15 10.38 -19.05
C GLY A 441 -35.45 10.94 -19.62
N MET A 442 -36.19 10.17 -20.42
CA MET A 442 -37.50 10.55 -20.93
C MET A 442 -38.62 10.11 -19.95
N VAL A 443 -39.62 10.96 -19.83
CA VAL A 443 -40.80 10.70 -19.00
C VAL A 443 -42.04 10.78 -19.90
N ARG A 444 -42.82 9.71 -19.88
CA ARG A 444 -44.09 9.66 -20.63
C ARG A 444 -45.21 10.11 -19.73
N GLN A 445 -46.00 11.09 -20.16
CA GLN A 445 -47.24 11.43 -19.49
C GLN A 445 -48.31 10.44 -19.90
N ARG A 446 -49.03 9.86 -18.94
CA ARG A 446 -50.15 8.98 -19.16
C ARG A 446 -51.43 9.80 -19.38
N ALA A 447 -52.46 9.13 -19.92
CA ALA A 447 -53.77 9.74 -20.13
C ALA A 447 -54.49 10.14 -18.84
N ASP A 448 -54.10 9.55 -17.69
CA ASP A 448 -54.57 9.89 -16.34
C ASP A 448 -53.83 11.08 -15.71
N GLY A 449 -52.91 11.71 -16.47
CA GLY A 449 -52.06 12.80 -15.99
C GLY A 449 -50.82 12.36 -15.22
N GLY A 450 -50.65 11.05 -14.92
CA GLY A 450 -49.50 10.50 -14.23
C GLY A 450 -48.26 10.48 -15.12
N PHE A 451 -47.06 10.52 -14.49
CA PHE A 451 -45.77 10.45 -15.19
C PHE A 451 -45.15 9.06 -15.02
N GLN A 452 -44.66 8.50 -16.11
CA GLN A 452 -43.95 7.22 -16.12
C GLN A 452 -42.58 7.38 -16.75
N PRO A 453 -41.47 7.14 -16.01
CA PRO A 453 -40.12 7.16 -16.58
C PRO A 453 -39.99 6.02 -17.61
N GLU A 454 -39.35 6.35 -18.73
CA GLU A 454 -39.07 5.36 -19.79
C GLU A 454 -37.70 4.73 -19.51
N HIS A 455 -37.68 3.37 -19.51
CA HIS A 455 -36.48 2.60 -19.25
C HIS A 455 -36.02 1.84 -20.49
N ARG A 456 -34.72 1.87 -20.75
CA ARG A 456 -34.08 1.10 -21.81
C ARG A 456 -33.50 -0.19 -21.21
N ALA A 457 -33.76 -1.32 -21.82
CA ALA A 457 -33.14 -2.58 -21.40
C ALA A 457 -31.60 -2.48 -21.49
N LEU A 458 -30.92 -3.07 -20.50
CA LEU A 458 -29.45 -3.15 -20.51
C LEU A 458 -28.95 -3.90 -21.73
N ALA A 459 -27.88 -3.42 -22.35
CA ALA A 459 -27.18 -4.12 -23.41
C ALA A 459 -26.70 -5.51 -22.92
N PRO A 460 -26.65 -6.54 -23.79
CA PRO A 460 -26.26 -7.90 -23.39
C PRO A 460 -24.91 -7.95 -22.67
N ARG A 461 -23.93 -7.13 -23.09
CA ARG A 461 -22.61 -7.03 -22.43
C ARG A 461 -22.70 -6.47 -21.01
N GLU A 462 -23.53 -5.46 -20.78
CA GLU A 462 -23.73 -4.84 -19.48
C GLU A 462 -24.45 -5.82 -18.55
N ARG A 463 -25.49 -6.49 -19.03
CA ARG A 463 -26.22 -7.52 -18.30
C ARG A 463 -25.31 -8.69 -17.92
N TYR A 464 -24.45 -9.15 -18.84
CA TYR A 464 -23.44 -10.18 -18.57
C TYR A 464 -22.49 -9.76 -17.45
N ALA A 465 -21.96 -8.53 -17.50
CA ALA A 465 -21.04 -8.02 -16.49
C ALA A 465 -21.64 -7.98 -15.08
N VAL A 466 -22.94 -7.87 -14.95
CA VAL A 466 -23.66 -7.90 -13.66
C VAL A 466 -23.97 -9.34 -13.22
N LEU A 467 -24.35 -10.24 -14.13
CA LEU A 467 -24.80 -11.59 -13.81
C LEU A 467 -23.68 -12.60 -13.52
N VAL A 468 -22.52 -12.48 -14.19
CA VAL A 468 -21.42 -13.48 -14.15
C VAL A 468 -20.45 -13.29 -12.99
N ARG A 469 -20.81 -12.52 -11.97
CA ARG A 469 -19.93 -12.27 -10.82
C ARG A 469 -19.92 -13.43 -9.84
N GLU A 470 -18.72 -13.77 -9.38
CA GLU A 470 -18.57 -14.63 -8.21
C GLU A 470 -19.06 -13.88 -6.96
N ARG A 471 -20.02 -14.48 -6.26
CA ARG A 471 -20.53 -13.99 -4.98
C ARG A 471 -20.16 -15.00 -3.91
N PRO A 472 -19.26 -14.67 -2.98
CA PRO A 472 -18.97 -15.55 -1.88
C PRO A 472 -20.21 -15.64 -1.00
N ARG A 473 -20.52 -16.85 -0.57
CA ARG A 473 -21.50 -17.11 0.49
C ARG A 473 -20.81 -17.16 1.84
N PRO A 474 -21.47 -16.86 2.96
CA PRO A 474 -20.97 -17.19 4.28
C PRO A 474 -20.73 -18.68 4.41
N LEU A 475 -19.78 -19.06 5.28
CA LEU A 475 -19.59 -20.45 5.65
C LEU A 475 -20.86 -21.01 6.33
N ALA A 476 -21.25 -22.23 5.94
CA ALA A 476 -22.19 -23.04 6.68
C ALA A 476 -21.44 -24.00 7.62
N TYR A 477 -22.12 -24.56 8.62
CA TYR A 477 -21.48 -25.53 9.53
C TYR A 477 -21.01 -26.78 8.78
N GLU A 478 -21.70 -27.18 7.72
CA GLU A 478 -21.34 -28.29 6.82
C GLU A 478 -19.97 -28.07 6.13
N ASP A 479 -19.66 -26.81 5.77
CA ASP A 479 -18.38 -26.45 5.15
C ASP A 479 -17.18 -26.64 6.14
N THR A 480 -17.45 -26.71 7.46
CA THR A 480 -16.44 -26.89 8.50
C THR A 480 -16.28 -28.35 8.92
N ALA A 481 -17.27 -29.21 8.73
CA ALA A 481 -17.27 -30.61 9.08
C ALA A 481 -16.35 -31.46 8.15
N GLY A 482 -16.31 -31.13 6.86
CA GLY A 482 -15.53 -31.86 5.84
C GLY A 482 -14.02 -31.71 5.94
N ALA A 483 -13.51 -30.72 6.70
CA ALA A 483 -12.08 -30.49 6.89
C ALA A 483 -11.45 -31.40 7.98
N GLY A 484 -12.25 -32.19 8.68
CA GLY A 484 -11.84 -33.00 9.84
C GLY A 484 -11.76 -34.50 9.61
N THR A 485 -12.14 -35.04 8.45
CA THR A 485 -12.22 -36.49 8.20
C THR A 485 -10.90 -37.17 7.83
N GLY A 486 -9.77 -36.44 7.89
CA GLY A 486 -8.43 -36.99 7.56
C GLY A 486 -7.50 -37.25 8.75
N ALA A 487 -7.91 -37.05 10.00
CA ALA A 487 -7.04 -37.27 11.17
C ALA A 487 -7.74 -38.15 12.21
N GLY A 488 -7.13 -39.31 12.44
CA GLY A 488 -7.48 -40.40 13.31
C GLY A 488 -8.43 -40.19 14.48
N ALA A 489 -9.30 -41.17 14.67
CA ALA A 489 -10.18 -41.40 15.83
C ALA A 489 -9.37 -41.60 17.12
N GLY A 490 -8.91 -40.49 17.74
CA GLY A 490 -8.12 -40.56 18.98
C GLY A 490 -8.09 -39.27 19.80
N ALA A 491 -8.81 -38.22 19.38
CA ALA A 491 -8.83 -36.96 20.10
C ALA A 491 -9.89 -36.99 21.21
N GLY A 492 -9.45 -36.90 22.48
CA GLY A 492 -10.32 -36.88 23.66
C GLY A 492 -11.38 -35.76 23.64
N ALA A 493 -12.43 -35.93 24.46
CA ALA A 493 -13.63 -35.08 24.53
C ALA A 493 -13.38 -33.57 24.64
N GLY A 494 -12.24 -33.14 25.20
CA GLY A 494 -11.82 -31.77 25.31
C GLY A 494 -11.43 -31.15 23.95
N ALA A 495 -10.75 -31.91 23.08
CA ALA A 495 -10.34 -31.45 21.76
C ALA A 495 -11.54 -31.33 20.81
N GLY A 496 -12.59 -32.14 21.02
CA GLY A 496 -13.85 -32.06 20.29
C GLY A 496 -14.63 -30.77 20.59
N ARG A 497 -14.72 -30.34 21.84
CA ARG A 497 -15.40 -29.09 22.27
C ARG A 497 -14.66 -27.86 21.76
N LEU A 498 -13.33 -27.84 21.82
CA LEU A 498 -12.52 -26.76 21.26
C LEU A 498 -12.68 -26.64 19.74
N ARG A 499 -12.71 -27.77 19.03
CA ARG A 499 -12.94 -27.78 17.57
C ARG A 499 -14.33 -27.27 17.21
N THR A 500 -15.37 -27.63 17.94
CA THR A 500 -16.74 -27.11 17.73
C THR A 500 -16.82 -25.61 18.08
N GLY A 501 -16.13 -25.16 19.11
CA GLY A 501 -16.02 -23.73 19.48
C GLY A 501 -15.34 -22.90 18.38
N VAL A 502 -14.20 -23.34 17.86
CA VAL A 502 -13.48 -22.66 16.76
C VAL A 502 -14.28 -22.66 15.46
N ALA A 503 -14.98 -23.76 15.12
CA ALA A 503 -15.86 -23.83 13.96
C ALA A 503 -17.03 -22.84 14.09
N GLY A 504 -17.62 -22.72 15.29
CA GLY A 504 -18.67 -21.76 15.59
C GLY A 504 -18.22 -20.30 15.41
N VAL A 505 -17.07 -19.93 15.97
CA VAL A 505 -16.47 -18.61 15.78
C VAL A 505 -16.19 -18.32 14.31
N ARG A 506 -15.61 -19.26 13.59
CA ARG A 506 -15.31 -19.15 12.16
C ARG A 506 -16.57 -18.88 11.33
N VAL A 507 -17.64 -19.62 11.57
CA VAL A 507 -18.94 -19.43 10.89
C VAL A 507 -19.57 -18.09 11.28
N ALA A 508 -19.52 -17.68 12.55
CA ALA A 508 -20.05 -16.41 13.02
C ALA A 508 -19.33 -15.21 12.37
N VAL A 509 -17.98 -15.24 12.35
CA VAL A 509 -17.15 -14.21 11.70
C VAL A 509 -17.40 -14.18 10.19
N SER A 510 -17.48 -15.34 9.53
CA SER A 510 -17.82 -15.43 8.11
C SER A 510 -19.20 -14.85 7.81
N ARG A 511 -20.19 -15.16 8.62
CA ARG A 511 -21.54 -14.59 8.50
C ARG A 511 -21.54 -13.08 8.67
N TRP A 512 -20.82 -12.56 9.67
CA TRP A 512 -20.68 -11.11 9.86
C TRP A 512 -19.99 -10.46 8.64
N TYR A 513 -18.90 -11.01 8.15
CA TYR A 513 -18.11 -10.47 7.04
C TYR A 513 -18.87 -10.48 5.71
N TYR A 514 -19.69 -11.52 5.45
CA TYR A 514 -20.46 -11.69 4.22
C TYR A 514 -21.96 -11.44 4.38
N ARG A 515 -22.41 -10.93 5.55
CA ARG A 515 -23.82 -10.75 5.88
C ARG A 515 -24.55 -9.83 4.92
N ASP A 516 -23.89 -8.75 4.51
CA ASP A 516 -24.51 -7.69 3.77
C ASP A 516 -24.50 -8.00 2.27
N ARG A 517 -25.63 -8.50 1.82
CA ARG A 517 -25.89 -8.78 0.42
C ARG A 517 -27.25 -8.26 0.06
N VAL A 518 -27.31 -7.55 -1.06
CA VAL A 518 -28.59 -7.32 -1.70
C VAL A 518 -28.97 -8.60 -2.44
N PRO A 519 -30.06 -9.27 -2.09
CA PRO A 519 -30.50 -10.47 -2.79
C PRO A 519 -30.82 -10.10 -4.24
N TYR A 520 -30.33 -10.89 -5.18
CA TYR A 520 -30.74 -10.75 -6.57
C TYR A 520 -32.06 -11.44 -6.78
N PRO A 521 -32.98 -10.82 -7.53
CA PRO A 521 -34.30 -11.36 -7.74
C PRO A 521 -34.31 -12.69 -8.50
N TYR A 522 -33.21 -13.03 -9.19
CA TYR A 522 -33.05 -14.29 -9.92
C TYR A 522 -31.66 -14.86 -9.72
N PRO A 523 -31.46 -16.10 -9.24
CA PRO A 523 -30.32 -16.86 -9.62
C PRO A 523 -30.42 -17.00 -11.14
N ALA A 524 -29.50 -16.35 -11.90
CA ALA A 524 -29.45 -16.55 -13.33
C ALA A 524 -29.44 -18.06 -13.58
N SER A 525 -30.51 -18.61 -14.17
CA SER A 525 -30.60 -20.03 -14.47
C SER A 525 -29.39 -20.38 -15.34
N ALA A 526 -28.91 -21.62 -15.27
CA ALA A 526 -27.83 -22.08 -16.16
C ALA A 526 -28.19 -21.79 -17.62
N GLN A 527 -29.48 -21.76 -17.95
CA GLN A 527 -30.01 -21.47 -19.26
C GLN A 527 -29.94 -19.98 -19.64
N GLU A 528 -30.16 -19.05 -18.69
CA GLU A 528 -29.93 -17.59 -18.94
C GLU A 528 -28.44 -17.25 -19.07
N ARG A 529 -27.57 -17.87 -18.27
CA ARG A 529 -26.14 -17.74 -18.41
C ARG A 529 -25.66 -18.22 -19.79
N ARG A 530 -26.19 -19.33 -20.29
CA ARG A 530 -25.88 -19.82 -21.64
C ARG A 530 -26.40 -18.88 -22.73
N LYS A 531 -27.65 -18.39 -22.66
CA LYS A 531 -28.18 -17.42 -23.64
C LYS A 531 -27.37 -16.13 -23.71
N VAL A 532 -26.93 -15.62 -22.59
CA VAL A 532 -26.08 -14.39 -22.55
C VAL A 532 -24.68 -14.68 -23.07
N ALA A 533 -24.11 -15.85 -22.77
CA ALA A 533 -22.81 -16.28 -23.31
C ALA A 533 -22.85 -16.48 -24.82
N ASP A 534 -23.92 -17.06 -25.36
CA ASP A 534 -24.14 -17.28 -26.80
C ASP A 534 -24.23 -15.96 -27.59
N VAL A 535 -24.89 -14.96 -27.03
CA VAL A 535 -25.05 -13.62 -27.67
C VAL A 535 -23.78 -12.79 -27.57
N THR A 536 -22.90 -13.04 -26.58
CA THR A 536 -21.68 -12.27 -26.34
C THR A 536 -20.40 -12.94 -26.86
N GLY A 537 -20.50 -14.08 -27.58
CA GLY A 537 -19.35 -14.82 -28.09
C GLY A 537 -18.49 -15.47 -26.99
N GLY A 538 -19.10 -15.82 -25.87
CA GLY A 538 -18.42 -16.47 -24.75
C GLY A 538 -17.97 -17.91 -25.06
N PRO A 539 -16.91 -18.42 -24.42
CA PRO A 539 -16.19 -19.66 -24.78
C PRO A 539 -16.93 -20.98 -24.47
N ASP A 540 -18.23 -20.97 -24.18
CA ASP A 540 -18.95 -22.16 -23.67
C ASP A 540 -19.48 -23.11 -24.76
N ARG A 541 -18.98 -23.02 -26.01
CA ARG A 541 -19.45 -23.89 -27.10
C ARG A 541 -18.65 -25.15 -27.38
N ARG A 542 -17.55 -25.45 -26.72
CA ARG A 542 -16.86 -26.74 -26.91
C ARG A 542 -16.09 -27.21 -25.69
N GLU A 543 -16.74 -27.91 -24.82
CA GLU A 543 -16.15 -28.99 -24.01
C GLU A 543 -17.29 -29.92 -23.56
N GLY A 544 -17.65 -30.81 -24.45
CA GLY A 544 -18.27 -32.07 -24.09
C GLY A 544 -17.22 -32.96 -23.40
N PRO A 545 -17.62 -33.96 -22.59
CA PRO A 545 -16.66 -34.83 -21.90
C PRO A 545 -16.00 -35.75 -22.93
N GLY A 546 -14.82 -35.31 -23.40
CA GLY A 546 -13.92 -36.05 -24.29
C GLY A 546 -12.82 -36.69 -23.48
N ARG A 547 -13.03 -37.94 -23.15
CA ARG A 547 -12.12 -39.11 -23.05
C ARG A 547 -10.62 -38.82 -23.07
N ARG A 548 -10.02 -39.36 -22.00
CA ARG A 548 -8.65 -39.82 -21.72
C ARG A 548 -7.64 -38.80 -21.30
#